data_7fa0dbcb6011aa182b9285369e31b17d
#
_entry.id   7fa0dbcb6011aa182b9285369e31b17d
#
_cell.length_a   1.000
_cell.length_b   1.000
_cell.length_c   1.000
_cell.angle_alpha   90.00
_cell.angle_beta   90.00
_cell.angle_gamma   90.00
#
_symmetry.space_group_name_H-M   'P 1'
#
loop_
_entity.id
_entity.type
_entity.pdbx_description
1 polymer ?
#
loop_
_entity_poly.entity_id
_entity_poly.type
_entity_poly.pdbx_seq_one_letter_code
_entity_poly.pdbx_strand_id
1 'polypeptide(L)'
;EGLYEQVINKEILQQLENIEQENFIIDKDKIDKEEAKAILSQYISQVIRKSLNYIRDKEKEDSEKLIKQIQACNDIINILSQVSNEEDIKKYEIDKNGEMLNALYSKINNKRAINNKAAIRPITPLSQSSLFTGSGQEPNMLGELNKEILSCDSIDLLVSFVKWSGIRCIMDSLTEATREQNKKLRI
;
A
#
# COMPACT_ATOMS: atom_id res chain seq x y z
N GLU A 1 -31.58 -3.86 1.79
CA GLU A 1 -31.36 -3.73 3.24
C GLU A 1 -29.94 -4.15 3.61
N GLY A 2 -29.29 -3.44 4.55
CA GLY A 2 -27.95 -3.78 4.99
C GLY A 2 -27.37 -2.73 5.93
N LEU A 3 -26.18 -3.04 6.47
CA LEU A 3 -25.36 -2.10 7.20
C LEU A 3 -24.34 -1.49 6.23
N TYR A 4 -24.22 -0.19 6.23
CA TYR A 4 -23.33 0.56 5.37
C TYR A 4 -22.47 1.49 6.23
N GLU A 5 -21.20 1.57 5.92
CA GLU A 5 -20.26 2.48 6.54
C GLU A 5 -19.58 3.29 5.43
N GLN A 6 -20.32 4.25 4.88
CA GLN A 6 -19.92 5.00 3.70
C GLN A 6 -20.16 6.50 3.87
N VAL A 7 -19.23 7.30 3.39
CA VAL A 7 -19.41 8.75 3.27
C VAL A 7 -20.51 9.02 2.24
N ILE A 8 -21.55 9.74 2.64
CA ILE A 8 -22.65 10.13 1.76
C ILE A 8 -22.14 11.18 0.77
N ASN A 9 -21.98 10.79 -0.48
CA ASN A 9 -21.67 11.66 -1.60
C ASN A 9 -22.93 12.03 -2.39
N LYS A 10 -22.80 12.82 -3.45
CA LYS A 10 -23.94 13.27 -4.28
C LYS A 10 -24.71 12.10 -4.91
N GLU A 11 -24.03 11.05 -5.33
CA GLU A 11 -24.64 9.88 -5.94
C GLU A 11 -25.48 9.11 -4.91
N ILE A 12 -24.91 8.84 -3.73
CA ILE A 12 -25.62 8.18 -2.63
C ILE A 12 -26.81 9.03 -2.18
N LEU A 13 -26.65 10.35 -2.10
CA LEU A 13 -27.74 11.24 -1.70
C LEU A 13 -28.94 11.11 -2.64
N GLN A 14 -28.72 11.11 -3.96
CA GLN A 14 -29.79 10.91 -4.96
C GLN A 14 -30.44 9.53 -4.84
N GLN A 15 -29.65 8.49 -4.55
CA GLN A 15 -30.20 7.15 -4.34
C GLN A 15 -31.05 7.08 -3.08
N LEU A 16 -30.64 7.73 -2.00
CA LEU A 16 -31.38 7.78 -0.75
C LEU A 16 -32.71 8.53 -0.90
N GLU A 17 -32.75 9.64 -1.64
CA GLU A 17 -33.98 10.38 -1.94
C GLU A 17 -35.05 9.51 -2.66
N ASN A 18 -34.61 8.62 -3.55
CA ASN A 18 -35.48 7.67 -4.22
C ASN A 18 -36.01 6.59 -3.26
N ILE A 19 -35.17 6.12 -2.34
CA ILE A 19 -35.51 5.04 -1.40
C ILE A 19 -36.43 5.53 -0.27
N GLU A 20 -36.31 6.78 0.19
CA GLU A 20 -37.20 7.36 1.21
C GLU A 20 -38.69 7.29 0.81
N GLN A 21 -38.97 7.19 -0.48
CA GLN A 21 -40.34 7.03 -0.99
C GLN A 21 -40.87 5.58 -0.87
N GLU A 22 -39.99 4.60 -0.56
CA GLU A 22 -40.29 3.16 -0.56
C GLU A 22 -40.46 2.52 0.82
N ASN A 23 -40.75 3.27 1.88
CA ASN A 23 -40.94 2.79 3.26
C ASN A 23 -39.67 2.23 3.92
N PHE A 24 -38.47 2.73 3.58
CA PHE A 24 -37.25 2.41 4.30
C PHE A 24 -36.93 3.46 5.36
N ILE A 25 -36.34 3.02 6.46
CA ILE A 25 -35.76 3.92 7.48
C ILE A 25 -34.28 4.05 7.15
N ILE A 26 -33.83 5.30 6.97
CA ILE A 26 -32.44 5.63 6.71
C ILE A 26 -31.81 6.13 8.01
N ASP A 27 -30.83 5.35 8.50
CA ASP A 27 -30.00 5.74 9.64
C ASP A 27 -28.74 6.44 9.12
N LYS A 28 -28.47 7.65 9.59
CA LYS A 28 -27.31 8.46 9.16
C LYS A 28 -26.87 9.40 10.27
N ASP A 29 -25.56 9.42 10.50
CA ASP A 29 -24.90 10.28 11.45
C ASP A 29 -23.93 11.25 10.77
N LYS A 30 -23.54 12.28 11.52
CA LYS A 30 -22.43 13.16 11.10
C LYS A 30 -21.11 12.44 11.30
N ILE A 31 -20.17 12.67 10.39
CA ILE A 31 -18.80 12.20 10.54
C ILE A 31 -18.24 12.73 11.87
N ASP A 32 -17.76 11.84 12.72
CA ASP A 32 -17.09 12.21 13.95
C ASP A 32 -15.84 13.03 13.67
N LYS A 33 -15.64 14.10 14.45
CA LYS A 33 -14.54 15.05 14.24
C LYS A 33 -13.16 14.42 14.46
N GLU A 34 -13.05 13.48 15.41
CA GLU A 34 -11.79 12.82 15.72
C GLU A 34 -11.42 11.80 14.60
N GLU A 35 -12.42 11.17 14.01
CA GLU A 35 -12.24 10.19 12.94
C GLU A 35 -12.25 10.82 11.54
N ALA A 36 -12.68 12.07 11.41
CA ALA A 36 -12.87 12.76 10.13
C ALA A 36 -11.63 12.69 9.23
N LYS A 37 -10.44 12.87 9.80
CA LYS A 37 -9.18 12.78 9.05
C LYS A 37 -9.00 11.39 8.39
N ALA A 38 -9.24 10.33 9.12
CA ALA A 38 -9.09 8.96 8.61
C ALA A 38 -10.15 8.64 7.54
N ILE A 39 -11.41 8.92 7.85
CA ILE A 39 -12.56 8.66 6.96
C ILE A 39 -12.42 9.43 5.65
N LEU A 40 -12.14 10.75 5.73
CA LEU A 40 -12.03 11.59 4.54
C LEU A 40 -10.81 11.28 3.70
N SER A 41 -9.65 10.96 4.31
CA SER A 41 -8.46 10.55 3.55
C SER A 41 -8.67 9.23 2.83
N GLN A 42 -9.33 8.25 3.46
CA GLN A 42 -9.67 6.99 2.83
C GLN A 42 -10.66 7.19 1.67
N TYR A 43 -11.68 8.02 1.87
CA TYR A 43 -12.65 8.33 0.82
C TYR A 43 -12.00 9.00 -0.39
N ILE A 44 -11.18 10.04 -0.18
CA ILE A 44 -10.52 10.73 -1.28
C ILE A 44 -9.52 9.83 -2.01
N SER A 45 -8.83 8.93 -1.30
CA SER A 45 -7.95 7.94 -1.91
C SER A 45 -8.68 7.02 -2.90
N GLN A 46 -9.92 6.62 -2.59
CA GLN A 46 -10.75 5.82 -3.51
C GLN A 46 -11.13 6.63 -4.76
N VAL A 47 -11.48 7.92 -4.58
CA VAL A 47 -11.81 8.82 -5.70
C VAL A 47 -10.61 9.03 -6.61
N ILE A 48 -9.42 9.26 -6.02
CA ILE A 48 -8.16 9.41 -6.76
C ILE A 48 -7.87 8.13 -7.56
N ARG A 49 -7.96 6.96 -6.94
CA ARG A 49 -7.75 5.67 -7.62
C ARG A 49 -8.68 5.49 -8.82
N LYS A 50 -9.97 5.80 -8.66
CA LYS A 50 -10.94 5.76 -9.75
C LYS A 50 -10.60 6.73 -10.87
N SER A 51 -10.19 7.94 -10.52
CA SER A 51 -9.78 8.97 -11.49
C SER A 51 -8.53 8.55 -12.28
N LEU A 52 -7.50 8.02 -11.61
CA LEU A 52 -6.28 7.54 -12.25
C LEU A 52 -6.56 6.36 -13.21
N ASN A 53 -7.52 5.49 -12.88
CA ASN A 53 -7.95 4.45 -13.80
C ASN A 53 -8.58 5.06 -15.07
N TYR A 54 -9.47 6.04 -14.94
CA TYR A 54 -10.06 6.71 -16.11
C TYR A 54 -9.02 7.41 -16.97
N ILE A 55 -8.02 8.05 -16.38
CA ILE A 55 -6.91 8.68 -17.12
C ILE A 55 -6.16 7.61 -17.90
N ARG A 56 -5.79 6.50 -17.26
CA ARG A 56 -5.10 5.38 -17.91
C ARG A 56 -5.89 4.82 -19.08
N ASP A 57 -7.19 4.61 -18.90
CA ASP A 57 -8.03 3.93 -19.88
C ASP A 57 -8.37 4.81 -21.11
N LYS A 58 -8.25 6.13 -20.97
CA LYS A 58 -8.41 7.08 -22.08
C LYS A 58 -7.19 7.17 -22.99
N GLU A 59 -6.00 6.90 -22.45
CA GLU A 59 -4.76 7.04 -23.20
C GLU A 59 -4.44 5.76 -23.97
N LYS A 60 -4.04 5.92 -25.23
CA LYS A 60 -3.71 4.80 -26.12
C LYS A 60 -2.24 4.37 -25.99
N GLU A 61 -1.36 5.32 -25.75
CA GLU A 61 0.08 5.07 -25.64
C GLU A 61 0.49 4.82 -24.19
N ASP A 62 1.15 3.69 -23.94
CA ASP A 62 1.54 3.31 -22.59
C ASP A 62 2.52 4.29 -21.92
N SER A 63 3.38 4.95 -22.72
CA SER A 63 4.28 5.99 -22.24
C SER A 63 3.55 7.22 -21.71
N GLU A 64 2.43 7.60 -22.32
CA GLU A 64 1.65 8.78 -21.91
C GLU A 64 0.75 8.48 -20.69
N LYS A 65 0.32 7.22 -20.51
CA LYS A 65 -0.54 6.83 -19.38
C LYS A 65 0.07 7.23 -18.05
N LEU A 66 1.32 6.82 -17.79
CA LEU A 66 2.02 7.13 -16.55
C LEU A 66 2.26 8.63 -16.38
N ILE A 67 2.70 9.31 -17.44
CA ILE A 67 2.99 10.75 -17.40
C ILE A 67 1.74 11.54 -17.00
N LYS A 68 0.58 11.25 -17.59
CA LYS A 68 -0.69 11.92 -17.26
C LYS A 68 -1.20 11.59 -15.88
N GLN A 69 -0.99 10.37 -15.40
CA GLN A 69 -1.32 10.01 -14.02
C GLN A 69 -0.43 10.75 -13.02
N ILE A 70 0.86 10.87 -13.28
CA ILE A 70 1.80 11.65 -12.44
C ILE A 70 1.40 13.13 -12.44
N GLN A 71 1.10 13.70 -13.61
CA GLN A 71 0.65 15.09 -13.71
C GLN A 71 -0.59 15.32 -12.85
N ALA A 72 -1.60 14.45 -12.95
CA ALA A 72 -2.83 14.54 -12.15
C ALA A 72 -2.54 14.44 -10.64
N CYS A 73 -1.61 13.59 -10.22
CA CYS A 73 -1.17 13.52 -8.82
C CYS A 73 -0.50 14.81 -8.37
N ASN A 74 0.39 15.37 -9.19
CA ASN A 74 1.09 16.62 -8.87
C ASN A 74 0.12 17.82 -8.81
N ASP A 75 -0.88 17.87 -9.70
CA ASP A 75 -1.93 18.89 -9.64
C ASP A 75 -2.72 18.81 -8.32
N ILE A 76 -3.03 17.58 -7.85
CA ILE A 76 -3.69 17.38 -6.55
C ILE A 76 -2.78 17.84 -5.40
N ILE A 77 -1.49 17.52 -5.42
CA ILE A 77 -0.52 17.95 -4.40
C ILE A 77 -0.44 19.48 -4.35
N ASN A 78 -0.43 20.14 -5.50
CA ASN A 78 -0.44 21.59 -5.60
C ASN A 78 -1.72 22.22 -4.99
N ILE A 79 -2.88 21.63 -5.29
CA ILE A 79 -4.15 22.08 -4.70
C ILE A 79 -4.11 21.90 -3.16
N LEU A 80 -3.63 20.77 -2.67
CA LEU A 80 -3.52 20.51 -1.24
C LEU A 80 -2.58 21.48 -0.54
N SER A 81 -1.44 21.82 -1.16
CA SER A 81 -0.51 22.83 -0.65
C SER A 81 -1.18 24.20 -0.53
N GLN A 82 -1.95 24.61 -1.53
CA GLN A 82 -2.68 25.87 -1.53
C GLN A 82 -3.78 25.94 -0.45
N VAL A 83 -4.57 24.87 -0.34
CA VAL A 83 -5.69 24.80 0.63
C VAL A 83 -5.21 24.77 2.09
N SER A 84 -4.10 24.06 2.34
CA SER A 84 -3.51 23.97 3.69
C SER A 84 -2.63 25.15 4.05
N ASN A 85 -2.25 26.00 3.10
CA ASN A 85 -1.22 27.05 3.22
C ASN A 85 0.15 26.50 3.67
N GLU A 86 0.47 25.23 3.30
CA GLU A 86 1.71 24.55 3.65
C GLU A 86 2.55 24.28 2.39
N GLU A 87 3.58 25.09 2.18
CA GLU A 87 4.46 24.92 1.01
C GLU A 87 5.27 23.63 1.06
N ASP A 88 5.50 23.08 2.24
CA ASP A 88 6.22 21.81 2.43
C ASP A 88 5.54 20.62 1.75
N ILE A 89 4.22 20.71 1.50
CA ILE A 89 3.48 19.68 0.75
C ILE A 89 3.99 19.55 -0.69
N LYS A 90 4.49 20.61 -1.31
CA LYS A 90 5.06 20.57 -2.67
C LYS A 90 6.29 19.67 -2.79
N LYS A 91 6.99 19.40 -1.69
CA LYS A 91 8.14 18.48 -1.68
C LYS A 91 7.74 17.03 -2.00
N TYR A 92 6.46 16.71 -1.93
CA TYR A 92 5.91 15.39 -2.27
C TYR A 92 5.53 15.27 -3.75
N GLU A 93 5.79 16.28 -4.58
CA GLU A 93 5.61 16.15 -6.03
C GLU A 93 6.45 14.98 -6.57
N ILE A 94 5.81 14.19 -7.41
CA ILE A 94 6.43 13.01 -8.03
C ILE A 94 7.28 13.49 -9.21
N ASP A 95 8.51 12.99 -9.30
CA ASP A 95 9.36 13.27 -10.45
C ASP A 95 8.71 12.72 -11.73
N LYS A 96 8.85 13.47 -12.82
CA LYS A 96 8.25 13.15 -14.12
C LYS A 96 8.69 11.81 -14.71
N ASN A 97 9.84 11.27 -14.28
CA ASN A 97 10.29 9.94 -14.70
C ASN A 97 9.48 8.82 -14.09
N GLY A 98 8.76 9.07 -12.98
CA GLY A 98 7.91 8.07 -12.33
C GLY A 98 8.68 6.89 -11.75
N GLU A 99 9.83 7.14 -11.16
CA GLU A 99 10.70 6.12 -10.58
C GLU A 99 10.30 5.79 -9.14
N MET A 100 10.51 4.55 -8.74
CA MET A 100 10.34 4.09 -7.36
C MET A 100 11.68 3.74 -6.74
N LEU A 101 11.98 4.29 -5.57
CA LEU A 101 13.12 3.83 -4.77
C LEU A 101 12.83 2.44 -4.20
N ASN A 102 13.51 1.45 -4.71
CA ASN A 102 13.29 0.06 -4.34
C ASN A 102 14.23 -0.43 -3.22
N ALA A 103 15.48 0.03 -3.21
CA ALA A 103 16.47 -0.34 -2.21
C ALA A 103 17.65 0.62 -2.21
N LEU A 104 18.27 0.76 -1.06
CA LEU A 104 19.51 1.51 -0.87
C LEU A 104 20.51 0.60 -0.16
N TYR A 105 21.70 0.40 -0.74
CA TYR A 105 22.74 -0.44 -0.19
C TYR A 105 24.04 0.32 0.03
N SER A 106 24.68 0.05 1.18
CA SER A 106 26.06 0.50 1.39
C SER A 106 27.00 -0.27 0.47
N LYS A 107 27.80 0.42 -0.32
CA LYS A 107 28.82 -0.19 -1.17
C LYS A 107 29.95 -0.85 -0.37
N ILE A 108 30.17 -0.42 0.86
CA ILE A 108 31.34 -0.84 1.67
C ILE A 108 31.13 -2.21 2.31
N ASN A 109 29.90 -2.52 2.77
CA ASN A 109 29.64 -3.69 3.62
C ASN A 109 28.60 -4.66 3.07
N ASN A 110 28.03 -4.42 1.90
CA ASN A 110 26.98 -5.26 1.37
C ASN A 110 27.46 -6.11 0.20
N LYS A 111 27.61 -7.42 0.42
CA LYS A 111 28.00 -8.40 -0.61
C LYS A 111 27.11 -8.36 -1.84
N ARG A 112 25.81 -8.02 -1.69
CA ARG A 112 24.87 -7.91 -2.81
C ARG A 112 25.13 -6.69 -3.67
N ALA A 113 25.42 -5.53 -3.04
CA ALA A 113 25.79 -4.31 -3.75
C ALA A 113 27.11 -4.48 -4.53
N ILE A 114 28.08 -5.19 -3.93
CA ILE A 114 29.37 -5.49 -4.57
C ILE A 114 29.18 -6.43 -5.77
N ASN A 115 28.27 -7.38 -5.66
CA ASN A 115 28.04 -8.40 -6.71
C ASN A 115 26.95 -8.01 -7.72
N ASN A 116 26.42 -6.79 -7.68
CA ASN A 116 25.34 -6.30 -8.56
C ASN A 116 24.11 -7.23 -8.63
N LYS A 117 23.83 -7.97 -7.54
CA LYS A 117 22.69 -8.86 -7.48
C LYS A 117 21.41 -8.10 -7.14
N ALA A 118 20.36 -8.36 -7.91
CA ALA A 118 19.03 -7.82 -7.62
C ALA A 118 18.59 -8.16 -6.17
N ALA A 119 17.99 -7.18 -5.50
CA ALA A 119 17.47 -7.38 -4.15
C ALA A 119 16.35 -8.43 -4.15
N ILE A 120 16.44 -9.41 -3.25
CA ILE A 120 15.28 -10.23 -2.92
C ILE A 120 14.34 -9.35 -2.11
N ARG A 121 13.11 -9.21 -2.55
CA ARG A 121 12.09 -8.45 -1.85
C ARG A 121 10.72 -9.11 -1.99
N PRO A 122 9.81 -8.91 -1.02
CA PRO A 122 8.42 -9.31 -1.13
C PRO A 122 7.74 -8.71 -2.37
N ILE A 123 6.73 -9.38 -2.87
CA ILE A 123 5.85 -8.82 -3.91
C ILE A 123 4.83 -7.89 -3.27
N THR A 124 4.44 -8.21 -2.02
CA THR A 124 3.53 -7.36 -1.24
C THR A 124 4.23 -6.06 -0.86
N PRO A 125 3.62 -4.90 -1.12
CA PRO A 125 4.24 -3.61 -0.82
C PRO A 125 4.29 -3.37 0.70
N LEU A 126 5.40 -2.81 1.18
CA LEU A 126 5.58 -2.46 2.61
C LEU A 126 4.61 -1.39 3.11
N SER A 127 4.04 -0.60 2.21
CA SER A 127 3.15 0.52 2.52
C SER A 127 1.66 0.13 2.63
N GLN A 128 1.30 -1.12 2.33
CA GLN A 128 -0.09 -1.56 2.30
C GLN A 128 -0.24 -2.91 3.02
N SER A 129 -1.38 -3.09 3.68
CA SER A 129 -1.76 -4.39 4.23
C SER A 129 -2.10 -5.37 3.11
N SER A 130 -1.71 -6.63 3.28
CA SER A 130 -2.00 -7.70 2.32
C SER A 130 -2.72 -8.85 3.02
N LEU A 131 -3.68 -9.44 2.34
CA LEU A 131 -4.40 -10.63 2.77
C LEU A 131 -3.94 -11.82 1.93
N PHE A 132 -3.50 -12.89 2.59
CA PHE A 132 -3.12 -14.14 1.93
C PHE A 132 -4.29 -15.12 1.98
N THR A 133 -4.95 -15.31 0.84
CA THR A 133 -6.13 -16.21 0.74
C THR A 133 -5.75 -17.64 0.41
N GLY A 134 -4.49 -17.88 0.02
CA GLY A 134 -4.03 -19.19 -0.44
C GLY A 134 -4.48 -19.53 -1.86
N SER A 135 -5.02 -18.58 -2.61
CA SER A 135 -5.35 -18.78 -4.02
C SER A 135 -4.08 -18.87 -4.86
N GLY A 136 -4.12 -19.65 -5.95
CA GLY A 136 -2.97 -19.83 -6.84
C GLY A 136 -2.57 -18.58 -7.65
N GLN A 137 -3.38 -17.53 -7.60
CA GLN A 137 -3.14 -16.27 -8.32
C GLN A 137 -2.50 -15.18 -7.43
N GLU A 138 -2.44 -15.40 -6.12
CA GLU A 138 -1.91 -14.47 -5.14
C GLU A 138 -0.59 -14.95 -4.55
N PRO A 139 0.26 -14.05 -4.06
CA PRO A 139 1.46 -14.44 -3.33
C PRO A 139 1.08 -15.34 -2.15
N ASN A 140 1.76 -16.46 -1.97
CA ASN A 140 1.54 -17.30 -0.81
C ASN A 140 2.33 -16.77 0.40
N MET A 141 1.77 -16.91 1.59
CA MET A 141 2.36 -16.41 2.83
C MET A 141 3.78 -16.93 3.07
N LEU A 142 4.04 -18.22 2.79
CA LEU A 142 5.37 -18.80 3.00
C LEU A 142 6.42 -18.19 2.06
N GLY A 143 6.08 -17.99 0.79
CA GLY A 143 6.97 -17.37 -0.18
C GLY A 143 7.30 -15.93 0.17
N GLU A 144 6.29 -15.16 0.61
CA GLU A 144 6.49 -13.78 1.04
C GLU A 144 7.31 -13.71 2.35
N LEU A 145 7.01 -14.55 3.34
CA LEU A 145 7.77 -14.62 4.60
C LEU A 145 9.24 -14.94 4.36
N ASN A 146 9.55 -15.88 3.46
CA ASN A 146 10.94 -16.18 3.10
C ASN A 146 11.65 -14.97 2.47
N LYS A 147 10.97 -14.20 1.61
CA LYS A 147 11.53 -12.97 1.04
C LYS A 147 11.73 -11.88 2.09
N GLU A 148 10.78 -11.72 3.02
CA GLU A 148 10.89 -10.78 4.15
C GLU A 148 12.11 -11.12 5.02
N ILE A 149 12.29 -12.39 5.41
CA ILE A 149 13.45 -12.86 6.18
C ILE A 149 14.76 -12.52 5.47
N LEU A 150 14.80 -12.70 4.14
CA LEU A 150 16.01 -12.43 3.35
C LEU A 150 16.25 -10.93 3.06
N SER A 151 15.24 -10.08 3.18
CA SER A 151 15.34 -8.65 2.86
C SER A 151 15.38 -7.72 4.07
N CYS A 152 14.90 -8.15 5.24
CA CYS A 152 14.87 -7.32 6.46
C CYS A 152 16.26 -7.06 7.06
N ASP A 153 16.35 -6.09 7.96
CA ASP A 153 17.57 -5.77 8.72
C ASP A 153 17.70 -6.60 9.99
N SER A 154 16.58 -6.94 10.63
CA SER A 154 16.50 -7.79 11.83
C SER A 154 15.20 -8.59 11.83
N ILE A 155 15.19 -9.69 12.57
CA ILE A 155 14.05 -10.61 12.66
C ILE A 155 13.65 -10.73 14.12
N ASP A 156 12.40 -10.38 14.42
CA ASP A 156 11.79 -10.53 15.74
C ASP A 156 10.54 -11.42 15.60
N LEU A 157 10.56 -12.60 16.24
CA LEU A 157 9.45 -13.55 16.21
C LEU A 157 8.76 -13.55 17.58
N LEU A 158 7.54 -13.03 17.62
CA LEU A 158 6.68 -13.10 18.80
C LEU A 158 5.57 -14.11 18.53
N VAL A 159 5.65 -15.29 19.14
CA VAL A 159 4.72 -16.39 18.91
C VAL A 159 4.34 -17.07 20.23
N SER A 160 3.08 -17.48 20.36
CA SER A 160 2.60 -18.17 21.57
C SER A 160 3.15 -19.59 21.68
N PHE A 161 3.34 -20.25 20.56
CA PHE A 161 3.98 -21.57 20.46
C PHE A 161 4.57 -21.79 19.06
N VAL A 162 5.59 -22.62 18.99
CA VAL A 162 6.29 -22.93 17.76
C VAL A 162 6.20 -24.43 17.49
N LYS A 163 5.78 -24.80 16.27
CA LYS A 163 5.88 -26.18 15.79
C LYS A 163 7.10 -26.33 14.91
N TRP A 164 7.86 -27.40 15.13
CA TRP A 164 9.04 -27.72 14.31
C TRP A 164 8.74 -27.78 12.82
N SER A 165 7.56 -28.30 12.44
CA SER A 165 7.12 -28.33 11.04
C SER A 165 7.01 -26.94 10.40
N GLY A 166 6.59 -25.92 11.17
CA GLY A 166 6.53 -24.53 10.69
C GLY A 166 7.93 -23.92 10.54
N ILE A 167 8.80 -24.07 11.55
CA ILE A 167 10.18 -23.57 11.48
C ILE A 167 10.94 -24.18 10.31
N ARG A 168 10.76 -25.48 10.06
CA ARG A 168 11.42 -26.16 8.96
C ARG A 168 11.11 -25.53 7.58
N CYS A 169 9.92 -24.99 7.39
CA CYS A 169 9.54 -24.33 6.14
C CYS A 169 10.33 -23.05 5.84
N ILE A 170 10.85 -22.36 6.86
CA ILE A 170 11.62 -21.11 6.74
C ILE A 170 13.08 -21.26 7.15
N MET A 171 13.52 -22.48 7.46
CA MET A 171 14.85 -22.75 8.02
C MET A 171 15.99 -22.28 7.11
N ASP A 172 15.87 -22.51 5.80
CA ASP A 172 16.91 -22.14 4.84
C ASP A 172 17.07 -20.62 4.79
N SER A 173 15.96 -19.87 4.73
CA SER A 173 15.98 -18.41 4.76
C SER A 173 16.49 -17.86 6.08
N LEU A 174 16.12 -18.46 7.23
CA LEU A 174 16.67 -18.09 8.53
C LEU A 174 18.17 -18.35 8.62
N THR A 175 18.64 -19.47 8.10
CA THR A 175 20.05 -19.83 8.08
C THR A 175 20.85 -18.85 7.22
N GLU A 176 20.39 -18.54 6.01
CA GLU A 176 21.02 -17.53 5.15
C GLU A 176 21.03 -16.16 5.81
N ALA A 177 19.90 -15.73 6.38
CA ALA A 177 19.80 -14.42 7.02
C ALA A 177 20.75 -14.29 8.23
N THR A 178 20.80 -15.29 9.10
CA THR A 178 21.58 -15.21 10.36
C THR A 178 23.04 -15.54 10.18
N ARG A 179 23.39 -16.56 9.38
CA ARG A 179 24.78 -17.02 9.24
C ARG A 179 25.53 -16.30 8.13
N GLU A 180 24.89 -16.07 6.98
CA GLU A 180 25.57 -15.47 5.84
C GLU A 180 25.45 -13.96 5.79
N GLN A 181 24.28 -13.43 6.20
CA GLN A 181 24.00 -11.99 6.21
C GLN A 181 24.19 -11.35 7.59
N ASN A 182 24.49 -12.15 8.61
CA ASN A 182 24.74 -11.69 10.00
C ASN A 182 23.61 -10.86 10.61
N LYS A 183 22.35 -11.20 10.28
CA LYS A 183 21.16 -10.52 10.83
C LYS A 183 20.86 -10.99 12.24
N LYS A 184 20.33 -10.09 13.06
CA LYS A 184 19.87 -10.42 14.41
C LYS A 184 18.54 -11.17 14.34
N LEU A 185 18.45 -12.27 15.08
CA LEU A 185 17.21 -13.03 15.30
C LEU A 185 16.88 -13.03 16.79
N ARG A 186 15.65 -12.63 17.15
CA ARG A 186 15.07 -12.78 18.48
C ARG A 186 13.79 -13.61 18.39
N ILE A 187 13.60 -14.51 19.35
CA ILE A 187 12.40 -15.36 19.47
C ILE A 187 11.86 -15.24 20.89
#